data_4e832b068c71e8f7af6413d58aa4a293
#
_entry.id   4e832b068c71e8f7af6413d58aa4a293
#
_cell.length_a   1.000
_cell.length_b   1.000
_cell.length_c   1.000
_cell.angle_alpha   90.00
_cell.angle_beta   90.00
_cell.angle_gamma   90.00
#
_symmetry.space_group_name_H-M   'P 1'
#
loop_
_entity.id
_entity.type
_entity.pdbx_description
1 polymer ?
#
loop_
_entity_poly.entity_id
_entity_poly.type
_entity_poly.pdbx_seq_one_letter_code
_entity_poly.pdbx_strand_id
1 'polypeptide(L)'
;MTRKYVWLLIWWFGSIMCASAQEWQWSVPVTGKKGQVRAFLWIPPNCKQVRGIILAQHNMEEISILLDPEFRKTMAEIGFAEIWVSPSFNHAFNFKEGAGELFNAFMDSLASVSGYAELQTAPVVGMGHSAAASWPYYFAAWNPARTLACVSVSGQWPYARNQFAPDIWNKDQNVDFIPCLETMGEYEAAATWSQEGLKERQAHPMMPLSMLAVPAEGHFASSARKTALIAFYIKKAAQYRLPRTNKVKGAPVLTPIDPIKTGWLADKWRIDAPPSAPAAPVGKYTGNAAEAFWYFDEETVRAVELYGASFKGLKPQLIGIVQEGQLAPQKNSHLQIDLKFLPQQDGITFTLNGAFYDTVGGGSPRLAMWSGLPVGSQIGHATGGRPIKIDWEAGPFTKINDNTFRLQLQPGLEANPRTYVGTFIARHPGDEVYKPIEQQAQMIVPAMLTEGKEQHISFPEMADQPIGTKSILLNAVSDAGVPVYYYVLDGPAVIKENKLSFTRMPPKAKFPVKVTVVAWQYGSGSAPKLQSATPVTRSFYIKK
;
A
#
# COMPACT_ATOMS: atom_id res chain seq x y z
N MET A 1 3.12 -44.99 -36.29
CA MET A 1 2.43 -43.82 -35.68
C MET A 1 3.41 -43.10 -34.78
N THR A 2 4.04 -42.05 -35.30
CA THR A 2 5.09 -41.28 -34.63
C THR A 2 4.47 -40.07 -33.98
N ARG A 3 4.47 -40.01 -32.63
CA ARG A 3 4.06 -38.85 -31.85
C ARG A 3 5.17 -37.79 -31.89
N LYS A 4 4.88 -36.64 -32.51
CA LYS A 4 5.72 -35.43 -32.47
C LYS A 4 5.48 -34.73 -31.14
N TYR A 5 6.52 -34.63 -30.32
CA TYR A 5 6.53 -33.76 -29.14
C TYR A 5 6.88 -32.32 -29.58
N VAL A 6 5.95 -31.41 -29.39
CA VAL A 6 6.19 -29.98 -29.57
C VAL A 6 6.71 -29.44 -28.25
N TRP A 7 7.98 -29.06 -28.22
CA TRP A 7 8.59 -28.34 -27.10
C TRP A 7 8.19 -26.87 -27.19
N LEU A 8 7.32 -26.40 -26.28
CA LEU A 8 7.04 -24.97 -26.04
C LEU A 8 8.21 -24.40 -25.23
N LEU A 9 9.10 -23.70 -25.90
CA LEU A 9 10.11 -22.83 -25.26
C LEU A 9 9.40 -21.63 -24.67
N ILE A 10 9.15 -21.67 -23.34
CA ILE A 10 8.71 -20.51 -22.58
C ILE A 10 9.94 -19.62 -22.39
N TRP A 11 10.01 -18.52 -23.12
CA TRP A 11 10.95 -17.44 -22.90
C TRP A 11 10.57 -16.73 -21.61
N TRP A 12 11.34 -16.98 -20.56
CA TRP A 12 11.32 -16.20 -19.34
C TRP A 12 11.98 -14.84 -19.63
N PHE A 13 11.19 -13.83 -19.99
CA PHE A 13 11.63 -12.46 -19.86
C PHE A 13 11.68 -12.15 -18.37
N GLY A 14 12.88 -12.19 -17.81
CA GLY A 14 13.16 -11.60 -16.51
C GLY A 14 12.87 -10.11 -16.60
N SER A 15 11.70 -9.70 -16.10
CA SER A 15 11.39 -8.30 -15.87
C SER A 15 12.39 -7.79 -14.85
N ILE A 16 13.37 -7.01 -15.31
CA ILE A 16 14.16 -6.16 -14.42
C ILE A 16 13.12 -5.25 -13.76
N MET A 17 12.74 -5.54 -12.52
CA MET A 17 11.96 -4.63 -11.71
C MET A 17 12.84 -3.40 -11.45
N CYS A 18 12.79 -2.42 -12.35
CA CYS A 18 13.18 -1.07 -12.02
C CYS A 18 12.30 -0.68 -10.83
N ALA A 19 12.89 -0.35 -9.69
CA ALA A 19 12.18 0.32 -8.63
C ALA A 19 11.38 1.46 -9.28
N SER A 20 10.06 1.33 -9.30
CA SER A 20 9.21 2.31 -9.95
C SER A 20 9.31 3.56 -9.08
N ALA A 21 9.92 4.61 -9.62
CA ALA A 21 9.94 5.90 -8.95
C ALA A 21 8.49 6.31 -8.67
N GLN A 22 8.24 6.82 -7.47
CA GLN A 22 6.90 7.28 -7.09
C GLN A 22 6.48 8.39 -8.06
N GLU A 23 5.55 8.09 -8.96
CA GLU A 23 5.00 9.05 -9.90
C GLU A 23 3.66 9.57 -9.40
N TRP A 24 3.61 10.87 -9.12
CA TRP A 24 2.39 11.62 -8.83
C TRP A 24 2.35 12.83 -9.74
N GLN A 25 1.44 12.83 -10.71
CA GLN A 25 1.41 13.86 -11.75
C GLN A 25 0.99 15.23 -11.22
N TRP A 26 0.20 15.26 -10.15
CA TRP A 26 -0.23 16.50 -9.48
C TRP A 26 -0.22 16.30 -7.97
N SER A 27 -0.03 17.39 -7.26
CA SER A 27 -0.35 17.43 -5.84
C SER A 27 -0.86 18.81 -5.44
N VAL A 28 -1.73 18.83 -4.43
CA VAL A 28 -2.26 20.05 -3.85
C VAL A 28 -2.12 20.02 -2.32
N PRO A 29 -1.91 21.17 -1.66
CA PRO A 29 -1.94 21.21 -0.21
C PRO A 29 -3.35 20.91 0.31
N VAL A 30 -3.45 20.22 1.44
CA VAL A 30 -4.69 20.08 2.21
C VAL A 30 -4.76 21.26 3.16
N THR A 31 -5.55 22.28 2.79
CA THR A 31 -5.64 23.54 3.53
C THR A 31 -6.25 23.35 4.91
N GLY A 32 -5.86 24.21 5.87
CA GLY A 32 -6.36 24.16 7.25
C GLY A 32 -5.63 23.17 8.17
N LYS A 33 -4.66 22.40 7.67
CA LYS A 33 -3.80 21.53 8.49
C LYS A 33 -2.42 22.16 8.73
N LYS A 34 -1.95 22.09 9.96
CA LYS A 34 -0.56 22.43 10.29
C LYS A 34 0.36 21.38 9.67
N GLY A 35 1.43 21.83 8.99
CA GLY A 35 2.36 20.97 8.28
C GLY A 35 2.09 20.93 6.79
N GLN A 36 2.88 20.13 6.07
CA GLN A 36 2.81 20.03 4.60
C GLN A 36 1.97 18.84 4.15
N VAL A 37 0.76 18.69 4.71
CA VAL A 37 -0.18 17.66 4.25
C VAL A 37 -0.55 17.95 2.80
N ARG A 38 -0.34 16.98 1.93
CA ARG A 38 -0.64 17.08 0.50
C ARG A 38 -1.48 15.90 0.03
N ALA A 39 -2.36 16.17 -0.89
CA ALA A 39 -3.06 15.14 -1.67
C ALA A 39 -2.35 14.99 -3.01
N PHE A 40 -1.81 13.81 -3.27
CA PHE A 40 -1.11 13.42 -4.48
C PHE A 40 -2.06 12.67 -5.41
N LEU A 41 -2.03 12.98 -6.69
CA LEU A 41 -2.93 12.41 -7.70
C LEU A 41 -2.14 11.72 -8.81
N TRP A 42 -2.51 10.48 -9.08
CA TRP A 42 -2.13 9.75 -10.28
C TRP A 42 -3.37 9.43 -11.12
N ILE A 43 -3.30 9.70 -12.42
CA ILE A 43 -4.33 9.36 -13.39
C ILE A 43 -3.70 8.47 -14.47
N PRO A 44 -4.33 7.33 -14.84
CA PRO A 44 -3.77 6.45 -15.86
C PRO A 44 -3.44 7.19 -17.17
N PRO A 45 -2.28 6.92 -17.81
CA PRO A 45 -1.83 7.70 -18.97
C PRO A 45 -2.78 7.73 -20.18
N ASN A 46 -3.66 6.74 -20.27
CA ASN A 46 -4.65 6.64 -21.36
C ASN A 46 -6.08 7.01 -20.92
N CYS A 47 -6.26 7.45 -19.67
CA CYS A 47 -7.57 7.72 -19.09
C CYS A 47 -8.20 8.96 -19.71
N LYS A 48 -9.26 8.78 -20.47
CA LYS A 48 -10.06 9.88 -21.06
C LYS A 48 -11.09 10.41 -20.07
N GLN A 49 -11.50 9.63 -19.10
CA GLN A 49 -12.48 9.97 -18.07
C GLN A 49 -12.23 9.14 -16.82
N VAL A 50 -12.07 9.80 -15.68
CA VAL A 50 -11.97 9.13 -14.39
C VAL A 50 -13.36 8.62 -13.99
N ARG A 51 -13.49 7.30 -13.84
CA ARG A 51 -14.75 6.62 -13.48
C ARG A 51 -14.92 6.37 -12.00
N GLY A 52 -13.82 6.39 -11.27
CA GLY A 52 -13.75 6.18 -9.82
C GLY A 52 -12.36 6.53 -9.30
N ILE A 53 -12.23 6.55 -7.99
CA ILE A 53 -11.02 6.97 -7.29
C ILE A 53 -10.71 5.95 -6.21
N ILE A 54 -9.44 5.56 -6.11
CA ILE A 54 -8.90 4.97 -4.89
C ILE A 54 -8.36 6.11 -4.05
N LEU A 55 -8.88 6.27 -2.85
CA LEU A 55 -8.38 7.24 -1.90
C LEU A 55 -7.73 6.51 -0.73
N ALA A 56 -6.48 6.83 -0.43
CA ALA A 56 -5.77 6.34 0.72
C ALA A 56 -5.11 7.47 1.50
N GLN A 57 -5.07 7.33 2.82
CA GLN A 57 -4.34 8.22 3.71
C GLN A 57 -3.09 7.49 4.22
N HIS A 58 -1.98 8.21 4.32
CA HIS A 58 -0.72 7.63 4.78
C HIS A 58 -0.83 7.08 6.19
N ASN A 59 -0.57 5.78 6.30
CA ASN A 59 -0.19 5.14 7.55
C ASN A 59 1.04 4.26 7.30
N MET A 60 0.93 3.15 6.54
CA MET A 60 2.09 2.32 6.16
C MET A 60 1.93 1.63 4.80
N GLU A 61 1.11 0.57 4.70
CA GLU A 61 1.00 -0.26 3.49
C GLU A 61 0.31 0.41 2.30
N GLU A 62 -0.44 1.47 2.53
CA GLU A 62 -1.24 2.10 1.47
C GLU A 62 -0.38 2.52 0.29
N ILE A 63 0.82 3.06 0.57
CA ILE A 63 1.71 3.54 -0.50
C ILE A 63 2.28 2.38 -1.34
N SER A 64 2.63 1.25 -0.73
CA SER A 64 3.15 0.10 -1.45
C SER A 64 2.07 -0.55 -2.33
N ILE A 65 0.82 -0.59 -1.86
CA ILE A 65 -0.33 -1.06 -2.66
C ILE A 65 -0.57 -0.13 -3.85
N LEU A 66 -0.64 1.20 -3.62
CA LEU A 66 -0.89 2.18 -4.69
C LEU A 66 0.24 2.24 -5.73
N LEU A 67 1.48 1.97 -5.34
CA LEU A 67 2.62 1.97 -6.26
C LEU A 67 2.84 0.63 -6.95
N ASP A 68 2.12 -0.43 -6.57
CA ASP A 68 2.26 -1.74 -7.21
C ASP A 68 1.86 -1.66 -8.69
N PRO A 69 2.72 -2.10 -9.63
CA PRO A 69 2.46 -1.97 -11.06
C PRO A 69 1.21 -2.72 -11.55
N GLU A 70 0.91 -3.90 -10.98
CA GLU A 70 -0.27 -4.68 -11.38
C GLU A 70 -1.54 -4.09 -10.75
N PHE A 71 -1.45 -3.49 -9.57
CA PHE A 71 -2.55 -2.70 -9.00
C PHE A 71 -2.88 -1.52 -9.92
N ARG A 72 -1.89 -0.68 -10.26
CA ARG A 72 -2.06 0.45 -11.18
C ARG A 72 -2.58 0.05 -12.55
N LYS A 73 -2.12 -1.07 -13.08
CA LYS A 73 -2.63 -1.62 -14.33
C LYS A 73 -4.12 -1.98 -14.23
N THR A 74 -4.54 -2.64 -13.15
CA THR A 74 -5.94 -2.95 -12.90
C THR A 74 -6.78 -1.68 -12.75
N MET A 75 -6.28 -0.68 -12.01
CA MET A 75 -6.96 0.62 -11.88
C MET A 75 -7.07 1.34 -13.24
N ALA A 76 -6.03 1.27 -14.07
CA ALA A 76 -6.06 1.81 -15.42
C ALA A 76 -7.10 1.12 -16.32
N GLU A 77 -7.26 -0.21 -16.23
CA GLU A 77 -8.26 -0.98 -16.98
C GLU A 77 -9.69 -0.52 -16.67
N ILE A 78 -9.98 -0.21 -15.43
CA ILE A 78 -11.33 0.23 -15.00
C ILE A 78 -11.51 1.76 -15.03
N GLY A 79 -10.46 2.50 -15.40
CA GLY A 79 -10.48 3.97 -15.53
C GLY A 79 -10.48 4.69 -14.17
N PHE A 80 -9.80 4.15 -13.15
CA PHE A 80 -9.71 4.74 -11.83
C PHE A 80 -8.42 5.54 -11.66
N ALA A 81 -8.55 6.68 -10.99
CA ALA A 81 -7.43 7.46 -10.49
C ALA A 81 -7.06 7.03 -9.07
N GLU A 82 -5.85 7.32 -8.66
CA GLU A 82 -5.37 7.12 -7.30
C GLU A 82 -5.08 8.46 -6.63
N ILE A 83 -5.50 8.58 -5.38
CA ILE A 83 -5.20 9.73 -4.53
C ILE A 83 -4.58 9.22 -3.24
N TRP A 84 -3.38 9.71 -2.95
CA TRP A 84 -2.68 9.44 -1.70
C TRP A 84 -2.50 10.72 -0.91
N VAL A 85 -2.99 10.75 0.33
CA VAL A 85 -2.85 11.91 1.21
C VAL A 85 -1.78 11.64 2.24
N SER A 86 -0.70 12.42 2.20
CA SER A 86 0.43 12.24 3.11
C SER A 86 1.00 13.59 3.58
N PRO A 87 1.36 13.71 4.87
CA PRO A 87 0.88 12.88 5.98
C PRO A 87 -0.65 12.75 6.02
N SER A 88 -1.20 11.82 6.81
CA SER A 88 -2.66 11.68 6.93
C SER A 88 -3.33 12.99 7.37
N PHE A 89 -4.41 13.38 6.69
CA PHE A 89 -5.15 14.58 7.08
C PHE A 89 -6.13 14.33 8.22
N ASN A 90 -6.66 13.11 8.34
CA ASN A 90 -7.52 12.68 9.44
C ASN A 90 -7.68 11.16 9.43
N HIS A 91 -6.89 10.44 10.25
CA HIS A 91 -6.82 8.98 10.27
C HIS A 91 -8.19 8.30 10.45
N ALA A 92 -9.08 8.90 11.22
CA ALA A 92 -10.40 8.35 11.48
C ALA A 92 -11.51 8.96 10.61
N PHE A 93 -11.18 9.93 9.76
CA PHE A 93 -12.16 10.71 9.00
C PHE A 93 -13.29 11.26 9.88
N ASN A 94 -12.92 12.05 10.89
CA ASN A 94 -13.91 12.68 11.78
C ASN A 94 -14.71 13.76 11.04
N PHE A 95 -15.82 13.37 10.43
CA PHE A 95 -16.66 14.28 9.63
C PHE A 95 -17.39 15.34 10.49
N LYS A 96 -17.49 15.16 11.82
CA LYS A 96 -17.98 16.21 12.72
C LYS A 96 -16.93 17.31 12.99
N GLU A 97 -15.68 17.05 12.65
CA GLU A 97 -14.56 18.00 12.77
C GLU A 97 -14.04 18.47 11.41
N GLY A 98 -14.86 18.47 10.39
CA GLY A 98 -14.55 19.05 9.10
C GLY A 98 -13.74 18.16 8.13
N ALA A 99 -13.60 16.84 8.38
CA ALA A 99 -12.89 15.96 7.45
C ALA A 99 -13.54 15.91 6.06
N GLY A 100 -14.88 15.99 6.00
CA GLY A 100 -15.62 16.02 4.76
C GLY A 100 -15.38 17.28 3.93
N GLU A 101 -15.33 18.43 4.58
CA GLU A 101 -15.03 19.73 3.95
C GLU A 101 -13.60 19.78 3.42
N LEU A 102 -12.63 19.27 4.19
CA LEU A 102 -11.24 19.14 3.75
C LEU A 102 -11.13 18.22 2.52
N PHE A 103 -11.83 17.08 2.54
CA PHE A 103 -11.90 16.18 1.40
C PHE A 103 -12.45 16.88 0.16
N ASN A 104 -13.59 17.56 0.25
CA ASN A 104 -14.17 18.27 -0.89
C ASN A 104 -13.21 19.35 -1.41
N ALA A 105 -12.59 20.14 -0.53
CA ALA A 105 -11.67 21.21 -0.90
C ALA A 105 -10.44 20.72 -1.68
N PHE A 106 -9.79 19.63 -1.24
CA PHE A 106 -8.65 19.13 -2.01
C PHE A 106 -9.08 18.41 -3.30
N MET A 107 -10.27 17.78 -3.35
CA MET A 107 -10.82 17.21 -4.58
C MET A 107 -11.11 18.28 -5.64
N ASP A 108 -11.69 19.41 -5.23
CA ASP A 108 -11.90 20.57 -6.10
C ASP A 108 -10.58 21.13 -6.64
N SER A 109 -9.58 21.22 -5.76
CA SER A 109 -8.25 21.68 -6.13
C SER A 109 -7.57 20.73 -7.12
N LEU A 110 -7.62 19.41 -6.89
CA LEU A 110 -7.08 18.39 -7.80
C LEU A 110 -7.79 18.41 -9.16
N ALA A 111 -9.12 18.54 -9.18
CA ALA A 111 -9.90 18.69 -10.41
C ALA A 111 -9.47 19.93 -11.20
N SER A 112 -9.28 21.06 -10.51
CA SER A 112 -8.86 22.33 -11.12
C SER A 112 -7.46 22.27 -11.74
N VAL A 113 -6.47 21.66 -11.04
CA VAL A 113 -5.09 21.63 -11.53
C VAL A 113 -4.87 20.55 -12.59
N SER A 114 -5.59 19.42 -12.52
CA SER A 114 -5.44 18.31 -13.45
C SER A 114 -6.23 18.48 -14.75
N GLY A 115 -7.37 19.22 -14.72
CA GLY A 115 -8.32 19.32 -15.81
C GLY A 115 -9.36 18.19 -15.87
N TYR A 116 -9.40 17.34 -14.84
CA TYR A 116 -10.37 16.25 -14.71
C TYR A 116 -11.50 16.64 -13.75
N ALA A 117 -12.47 17.41 -14.25
CA ALA A 117 -13.58 17.92 -13.45
C ALA A 117 -14.40 16.81 -12.76
N GLU A 118 -14.44 15.60 -13.35
CA GLU A 118 -15.12 14.45 -12.77
C GLU A 118 -14.58 14.01 -11.41
N LEU A 119 -13.37 14.41 -11.03
CA LEU A 119 -12.82 14.15 -9.68
C LEU A 119 -13.71 14.72 -8.57
N GLN A 120 -14.43 15.80 -8.83
CA GLN A 120 -15.36 16.41 -7.87
C GLN A 120 -16.51 15.49 -7.47
N THR A 121 -16.92 14.57 -8.35
CA THR A 121 -18.11 13.73 -8.18
C THR A 121 -17.85 12.24 -8.36
N ALA A 122 -16.64 11.84 -8.75
CA ALA A 122 -16.29 10.44 -8.97
C ALA A 122 -16.49 9.61 -7.70
N PRO A 123 -17.02 8.39 -7.82
CA PRO A 123 -17.13 7.44 -6.73
C PRO A 123 -15.78 7.11 -6.11
N VAL A 124 -15.78 6.84 -4.81
CA VAL A 124 -14.57 6.62 -4.02
C VAL A 124 -14.54 5.19 -3.47
N VAL A 125 -13.43 4.52 -3.64
CA VAL A 125 -13.03 3.38 -2.80
C VAL A 125 -12.08 3.93 -1.75
N GLY A 126 -12.51 3.92 -0.49
CA GLY A 126 -11.62 4.21 0.63
C GLY A 126 -10.74 3.01 0.92
N MET A 127 -9.42 3.22 1.10
CA MET A 127 -8.48 2.18 1.51
C MET A 127 -7.61 2.69 2.65
N GLY A 128 -7.54 1.93 3.75
CA GLY A 128 -6.72 2.27 4.91
C GLY A 128 -6.14 1.04 5.58
N HIS A 129 -4.94 1.20 6.14
CA HIS A 129 -4.21 0.16 6.84
C HIS A 129 -4.12 0.48 8.33
N SER A 130 -4.28 -0.54 9.19
CA SER A 130 -4.02 -0.46 10.63
C SER A 130 -4.76 0.71 11.31
N ALA A 131 -4.05 1.71 11.83
CA ALA A 131 -4.64 2.88 12.49
C ALA A 131 -5.55 3.69 11.55
N ALA A 132 -5.29 3.67 10.25
CA ALA A 132 -6.13 4.31 9.24
C ALA A 132 -7.21 3.38 8.67
N ALA A 133 -7.33 2.14 9.12
CA ALA A 133 -8.24 1.15 8.52
C ALA A 133 -9.73 1.43 8.77
N SER A 134 -10.07 2.24 9.78
CA SER A 134 -11.46 2.62 10.07
C SER A 134 -12.00 3.75 9.17
N TRP A 135 -11.12 4.61 8.63
CA TRP A 135 -11.56 5.79 7.91
C TRP A 135 -12.45 5.50 6.68
N PRO A 136 -12.28 4.40 5.92
CA PRO A 136 -13.17 4.08 4.80
C PRO A 136 -14.63 3.95 5.21
N TYR A 137 -14.87 3.39 6.38
CA TYR A 137 -16.23 3.22 6.92
C TYR A 137 -16.82 4.56 7.38
N TYR A 138 -16.02 5.44 7.98
CA TYR A 138 -16.44 6.79 8.36
C TYR A 138 -16.75 7.64 7.14
N PHE A 139 -15.96 7.51 6.06
CA PHE A 139 -16.26 8.14 4.78
C PHE A 139 -17.59 7.61 4.21
N ALA A 140 -17.80 6.29 4.24
CA ALA A 140 -19.03 5.66 3.78
C ALA A 140 -20.26 6.12 4.58
N ALA A 141 -20.15 6.20 5.90
CA ALA A 141 -21.22 6.70 6.76
C ALA A 141 -21.53 8.19 6.53
N TRP A 142 -20.52 8.99 6.17
CA TRP A 142 -20.68 10.40 5.83
C TRP A 142 -21.25 10.60 4.43
N ASN A 143 -20.79 9.83 3.44
CA ASN A 143 -21.19 10.01 2.04
C ASN A 143 -21.43 8.66 1.33
N PRO A 144 -22.50 7.94 1.71
CA PRO A 144 -22.80 6.62 1.15
C PRO A 144 -23.08 6.65 -0.35
N ALA A 145 -23.65 7.74 -0.86
CA ALA A 145 -23.97 7.92 -2.28
C ALA A 145 -22.71 7.98 -3.17
N ARG A 146 -21.56 8.37 -2.61
CA ARG A 146 -20.29 8.48 -3.30
C ARG A 146 -19.33 7.32 -2.99
N THR A 147 -19.66 6.45 -2.04
CA THR A 147 -18.80 5.34 -1.64
C THR A 147 -19.05 4.12 -2.50
N LEU A 148 -18.04 3.73 -3.29
CA LEU A 148 -18.12 2.54 -4.15
C LEU A 148 -17.86 1.25 -3.35
N ALA A 149 -16.86 1.25 -2.50
CA ALA A 149 -16.49 0.16 -1.59
C ALA A 149 -15.58 0.69 -0.46
N CYS A 150 -15.47 -0.09 0.61
CA CYS A 150 -14.50 0.11 1.69
C CYS A 150 -13.49 -1.02 1.68
N VAL A 151 -12.20 -0.69 1.83
CA VAL A 151 -11.10 -1.66 1.96
C VAL A 151 -10.32 -1.35 3.23
N SER A 152 -10.39 -2.26 4.19
CA SER A 152 -9.68 -2.21 5.46
C SER A 152 -8.56 -3.25 5.43
N VAL A 153 -7.31 -2.79 5.49
CA VAL A 153 -6.12 -3.64 5.38
C VAL A 153 -5.50 -3.82 6.76
N SER A 154 -5.43 -5.07 7.23
CA SER A 154 -4.92 -5.42 8.56
C SER A 154 -5.53 -4.52 9.65
N GLY A 155 -6.85 -4.36 9.61
CA GLY A 155 -7.50 -3.27 10.31
C GLY A 155 -8.76 -3.63 11.08
N GLN A 156 -9.82 -2.88 10.83
CA GLN A 156 -11.02 -2.87 11.66
C GLN A 156 -12.25 -3.33 10.88
N TRP A 157 -13.20 -3.91 11.60
CA TRP A 157 -14.55 -4.11 11.10
C TRP A 157 -15.34 -2.80 11.13
N PRO A 158 -16.40 -2.64 10.33
CA PRO A 158 -17.14 -1.38 10.21
C PRO A 158 -17.66 -0.80 11.53
N TYR A 159 -18.08 -1.65 12.46
CA TYR A 159 -18.66 -1.24 13.74
C TYR A 159 -17.77 -1.57 14.94
N ALA A 160 -16.80 -2.50 14.81
CA ALA A 160 -15.80 -2.78 15.83
C ALA A 160 -14.68 -1.72 15.75
N ARG A 161 -14.82 -0.66 16.52
CA ARG A 161 -13.93 0.50 16.47
C ARG A 161 -12.80 0.37 17.45
N ASN A 162 -11.61 0.75 16.99
CA ASN A 162 -10.47 0.86 17.88
C ASN A 162 -10.52 2.17 18.68
N GLN A 163 -9.62 2.31 19.66
CA GLN A 163 -9.53 3.49 20.53
C GLN A 163 -9.26 4.82 19.78
N PHE A 164 -8.81 4.76 18.52
CA PHE A 164 -8.52 5.94 17.69
C PHE A 164 -9.71 6.37 16.84
N ALA A 165 -10.75 5.53 16.74
CA ALA A 165 -11.93 5.82 15.94
C ALA A 165 -12.96 6.56 16.83
N PRO A 166 -13.37 7.81 16.48
CA PRO A 166 -14.30 8.57 17.29
C PRO A 166 -15.72 7.96 17.22
N ASP A 167 -16.44 7.99 18.33
CA ASP A 167 -17.85 7.61 18.38
C ASP A 167 -18.73 8.77 17.92
N ILE A 168 -18.87 8.92 16.59
CA ILE A 168 -19.58 10.04 15.96
C ILE A 168 -20.77 9.61 15.10
N TRP A 169 -20.97 8.32 14.89
CA TRP A 169 -22.10 7.81 14.11
C TRP A 169 -23.41 8.01 14.88
N ASN A 170 -24.43 8.51 14.21
CA ASN A 170 -25.78 8.52 14.72
C ASN A 170 -26.54 7.26 14.21
N LYS A 171 -27.79 7.09 14.64
CA LYS A 171 -28.63 5.94 14.29
C LYS A 171 -28.90 5.78 12.79
N ASP A 172 -28.75 6.85 12.01
CA ASP A 172 -29.03 6.85 10.57
C ASP A 172 -27.77 6.60 9.74
N GLN A 173 -26.58 6.57 10.38
CA GLN A 173 -25.31 6.35 9.73
C GLN A 173 -24.92 4.87 9.78
N ASN A 174 -24.73 4.30 8.60
CA ASN A 174 -24.39 2.90 8.43
C ASN A 174 -23.60 2.69 7.13
N VAL A 175 -23.19 1.47 6.87
CA VAL A 175 -22.55 1.02 5.64
C VAL A 175 -23.39 0.00 4.86
N ASP A 176 -24.71 0.06 5.02
CA ASP A 176 -25.64 -0.83 4.33
C ASP A 176 -25.51 -0.72 2.81
N PHE A 177 -25.60 -1.85 2.14
CA PHE A 177 -25.51 -1.97 0.67
C PHE A 177 -24.17 -1.54 0.05
N ILE A 178 -23.14 -1.24 0.88
CA ILE A 178 -21.80 -0.86 0.46
C ILE A 178 -20.86 -2.04 0.68
N PRO A 179 -20.22 -2.60 -0.36
CA PRO A 179 -19.28 -3.71 -0.20
C PRO A 179 -18.08 -3.29 0.67
N CYS A 180 -17.80 -4.09 1.68
CA CYS A 180 -16.68 -3.91 2.60
C CYS A 180 -15.77 -5.13 2.54
N LEU A 181 -14.47 -4.91 2.33
CA LEU A 181 -13.44 -5.93 2.40
C LEU A 181 -12.53 -5.66 3.60
N GLU A 182 -12.41 -6.63 4.47
CA GLU A 182 -11.38 -6.70 5.50
C GLU A 182 -10.30 -7.69 5.10
N THR A 183 -9.03 -7.33 5.25
CA THR A 183 -7.91 -8.27 5.12
C THR A 183 -7.20 -8.42 6.45
N MET A 184 -6.81 -9.64 6.82
CA MET A 184 -6.11 -9.91 8.08
C MET A 184 -5.12 -11.05 7.91
N GLY A 185 -3.87 -10.84 8.36
CA GLY A 185 -2.82 -11.83 8.32
C GLY A 185 -3.04 -12.99 9.31
N GLU A 186 -2.66 -14.21 8.91
CA GLU A 186 -2.70 -15.41 9.77
C GLU A 186 -1.89 -15.17 11.04
N TYR A 187 -0.71 -14.59 10.89
CA TYR A 187 0.22 -14.35 12.01
C TYR A 187 -0.14 -13.14 12.87
N GLU A 188 -1.17 -12.41 12.49
CA GLU A 188 -1.74 -11.39 13.35
C GLU A 188 -2.94 -11.92 14.13
N ALA A 189 -4.06 -12.17 13.45
CA ALA A 189 -5.29 -12.56 14.12
C ALA A 189 -6.37 -13.12 13.18
N ALA A 190 -6.08 -13.50 11.94
CA ALA A 190 -7.11 -13.82 10.93
C ALA A 190 -8.21 -14.78 11.42
N ALA A 191 -7.85 -15.84 12.15
CA ALA A 191 -8.81 -16.82 12.61
C ALA A 191 -9.77 -16.30 13.70
N THR A 192 -9.27 -15.51 14.66
CA THR A 192 -10.08 -14.91 15.73
C THR A 192 -10.81 -13.67 15.26
N TRP A 193 -10.17 -12.87 14.41
CA TRP A 193 -10.73 -11.63 13.86
C TRP A 193 -11.95 -11.88 12.98
N SER A 194 -11.98 -13.01 12.25
CA SER A 194 -13.14 -13.40 11.48
C SER A 194 -14.39 -13.62 12.34
N GLN A 195 -14.24 -14.02 13.61
CA GLN A 195 -15.39 -14.18 14.52
C GLN A 195 -16.08 -12.83 14.81
N GLU A 196 -15.30 -11.76 15.00
CA GLU A 196 -15.85 -10.42 15.22
C GLU A 196 -16.60 -9.92 13.98
N GLY A 197 -16.03 -10.10 12.79
CA GLY A 197 -16.71 -9.75 11.54
C GLY A 197 -18.03 -10.52 11.30
N LEU A 198 -18.07 -11.78 11.70
CA LEU A 198 -19.30 -12.57 11.62
C LEU A 198 -20.37 -12.06 12.58
N LYS A 199 -20.01 -11.65 13.80
CA LYS A 199 -20.93 -10.99 14.74
C LYS A 199 -21.50 -9.70 14.17
N GLU A 200 -20.63 -8.86 13.56
CA GLU A 200 -21.08 -7.64 12.90
C GLU A 200 -22.03 -7.91 11.74
N ARG A 201 -21.69 -8.90 10.89
CA ARG A 201 -22.55 -9.27 9.77
C ARG A 201 -23.93 -9.78 10.23
N GLN A 202 -24.00 -10.45 11.37
CA GLN A 202 -25.27 -10.87 11.98
C GLN A 202 -26.06 -9.68 12.54
N ALA A 203 -25.37 -8.73 13.18
CA ALA A 203 -25.99 -7.52 13.72
C ALA A 203 -26.43 -6.53 12.62
N HIS A 204 -25.71 -6.53 11.47
CA HIS A 204 -25.93 -5.62 10.35
C HIS A 204 -26.12 -6.43 9.03
N PRO A 205 -27.25 -7.13 8.87
CA PRO A 205 -27.44 -8.10 7.76
C PRO A 205 -27.49 -7.44 6.37
N MET A 206 -27.67 -6.12 6.28
CA MET A 206 -27.68 -5.39 5.01
C MET A 206 -26.27 -4.96 4.56
N MET A 207 -25.24 -5.27 5.33
CA MET A 207 -23.85 -4.98 5.01
C MET A 207 -23.21 -6.13 4.20
N PRO A 208 -22.81 -5.90 2.92
CA PRO A 208 -22.09 -6.91 2.13
C PRO A 208 -20.63 -7.02 2.60
N LEU A 209 -20.39 -7.80 3.65
CA LEU A 209 -19.10 -7.91 4.32
C LEU A 209 -18.32 -9.12 3.81
N SER A 210 -17.14 -8.86 3.28
CA SER A 210 -16.17 -9.83 2.79
C SER A 210 -14.91 -9.85 3.67
N MET A 211 -14.27 -11.00 3.76
CA MET A 211 -12.98 -11.14 4.43
C MET A 211 -11.98 -11.87 3.55
N LEU A 212 -10.74 -11.38 3.53
CA LEU A 212 -9.58 -12.07 3.03
C LEU A 212 -8.65 -12.40 4.21
N ALA A 213 -8.66 -13.65 4.63
CA ALA A 213 -7.59 -14.15 5.48
C ALA A 213 -6.32 -14.35 4.64
N VAL A 214 -5.19 -13.83 5.13
CA VAL A 214 -3.91 -13.84 4.39
C VAL A 214 -2.96 -14.82 5.06
N PRO A 215 -2.85 -16.07 4.56
CA PRO A 215 -1.98 -17.08 5.15
C PRO A 215 -0.51 -16.66 5.11
N ALA A 216 0.21 -16.99 6.19
CA ALA A 216 1.64 -16.76 6.34
C ALA A 216 2.11 -15.30 6.35
N GLU A 217 1.19 -14.34 6.51
CA GLU A 217 1.50 -12.90 6.62
C GLU A 217 1.17 -12.35 8.01
N GLY A 218 1.90 -11.30 8.40
CA GLY A 218 1.67 -10.51 9.60
C GLY A 218 0.96 -9.18 9.31
N HIS A 219 1.13 -8.22 10.22
CA HIS A 219 0.39 -6.96 10.20
C HIS A 219 0.81 -5.99 9.09
N PHE A 220 2.10 -5.94 8.75
CA PHE A 220 2.68 -4.93 7.84
C PHE A 220 3.17 -5.55 6.53
N ALA A 221 2.63 -6.65 6.11
CA ALA A 221 3.06 -7.31 4.89
C ALA A 221 2.09 -7.00 3.74
N SER A 222 2.58 -6.38 2.67
CA SER A 222 1.85 -6.24 1.42
C SER A 222 2.43 -7.19 0.37
N SER A 223 1.90 -8.39 0.31
CA SER A 223 2.30 -9.30 -0.77
C SER A 223 1.65 -8.93 -2.10
N ALA A 224 2.35 -9.20 -3.20
CA ALA A 224 1.80 -9.03 -4.54
C ALA A 224 0.46 -9.81 -4.72
N ARG A 225 0.33 -10.95 -4.04
CA ARG A 225 -0.91 -11.76 -4.05
C ARG A 225 -2.06 -11.03 -3.34
N LYS A 226 -1.82 -10.47 -2.15
CA LYS A 226 -2.81 -9.68 -1.41
C LYS A 226 -3.22 -8.45 -2.21
N THR A 227 -2.24 -7.71 -2.72
CA THR A 227 -2.47 -6.52 -3.55
C THR A 227 -3.28 -6.83 -4.81
N ALA A 228 -2.98 -7.92 -5.51
CA ALA A 228 -3.74 -8.37 -6.68
C ALA A 228 -5.20 -8.71 -6.33
N LEU A 229 -5.44 -9.35 -5.17
CA LEU A 229 -6.79 -9.69 -4.74
C LEU A 229 -7.59 -8.44 -4.31
N ILE A 230 -6.96 -7.47 -3.66
CA ILE A 230 -7.58 -6.17 -3.37
C ILE A 230 -7.96 -5.47 -4.67
N ALA A 231 -7.05 -5.41 -5.66
CA ALA A 231 -7.33 -4.84 -6.98
C ALA A 231 -8.50 -5.54 -7.68
N PHE A 232 -8.54 -6.88 -7.62
CA PHE A 232 -9.62 -7.69 -8.17
C PHE A 232 -10.97 -7.39 -7.47
N TYR A 233 -10.99 -7.30 -6.14
CA TYR A 233 -12.20 -6.94 -5.38
C TYR A 233 -12.72 -5.54 -5.78
N ILE A 234 -11.84 -4.56 -5.93
CA ILE A 234 -12.19 -3.21 -6.41
C ILE A 234 -12.77 -3.26 -7.83
N LYS A 235 -12.17 -4.06 -8.71
CA LYS A 235 -12.69 -4.28 -10.08
C LYS A 235 -14.10 -4.86 -10.05
N LYS A 236 -14.39 -5.83 -9.16
CA LYS A 236 -15.74 -6.38 -8.94
C LYS A 236 -16.70 -5.32 -8.40
N ALA A 237 -16.30 -4.53 -7.41
CA ALA A 237 -17.14 -3.43 -6.93
C ALA A 237 -17.50 -2.45 -8.05
N ALA A 238 -16.54 -2.09 -8.90
CA ALA A 238 -16.77 -1.26 -10.08
C ALA A 238 -17.75 -1.92 -11.07
N GLN A 239 -17.58 -3.21 -11.33
CA GLN A 239 -18.44 -3.97 -12.25
C GLN A 239 -19.91 -4.03 -11.79
N TYR A 240 -20.14 -4.22 -10.48
CA TYR A 240 -21.48 -4.41 -9.93
C TYR A 240 -22.18 -3.11 -9.56
N ARG A 241 -21.45 -2.04 -9.26
CA ARG A 241 -22.04 -0.81 -8.74
C ARG A 241 -21.99 0.39 -9.68
N LEU A 242 -21.02 0.46 -10.62
CA LEU A 242 -20.94 1.56 -11.57
C LEU A 242 -21.93 1.40 -12.71
N PRO A 243 -22.51 2.52 -13.20
CA PRO A 243 -23.29 2.49 -14.42
C PRO A 243 -22.47 1.93 -15.60
N ARG A 244 -23.11 1.14 -16.47
CA ARG A 244 -22.47 0.58 -17.67
C ARG A 244 -22.12 1.62 -18.73
N THR A 245 -22.76 2.79 -18.69
CA THR A 245 -22.53 3.85 -19.67
C THR A 245 -21.59 4.92 -19.12
N ASN A 246 -20.59 5.30 -19.90
CA ASN A 246 -19.66 6.39 -19.56
C ASN A 246 -20.25 7.80 -19.80
N LYS A 247 -21.53 7.91 -20.18
CA LYS A 247 -22.19 9.21 -20.52
C LYS A 247 -22.96 9.80 -19.35
N VAL A 248 -22.51 9.60 -18.12
CA VAL A 248 -23.16 10.21 -16.96
C VAL A 248 -22.70 11.66 -16.83
N LYS A 249 -23.64 12.61 -16.98
CA LYS A 249 -23.43 14.00 -16.57
C LYS A 249 -23.66 14.10 -15.06
N GLY A 250 -22.67 14.60 -14.32
CA GLY A 250 -22.73 14.73 -12.86
C GLY A 250 -22.27 13.47 -12.11
N ALA A 251 -22.67 13.35 -10.84
CA ALA A 251 -22.34 12.21 -10.01
C ALA A 251 -23.04 10.94 -10.52
N PRO A 252 -22.32 9.82 -10.72
CA PRO A 252 -22.96 8.57 -11.10
C PRO A 252 -23.75 8.00 -9.91
N VAL A 253 -24.93 7.47 -10.22
CA VAL A 253 -25.75 6.74 -9.21
C VAL A 253 -25.20 5.33 -9.08
N LEU A 254 -24.75 4.97 -7.89
CA LEU A 254 -24.22 3.65 -7.59
C LEU A 254 -25.35 2.65 -7.33
N THR A 255 -25.24 1.46 -7.91
CA THR A 255 -26.18 0.37 -7.62
C THR A 255 -25.94 -0.14 -6.19
N PRO A 256 -26.96 -0.15 -5.31
CA PRO A 256 -26.83 -0.75 -3.99
C PRO A 256 -26.69 -2.28 -4.10
N ILE A 257 -25.89 -2.89 -3.24
CA ILE A 257 -25.73 -4.35 -3.17
C ILE A 257 -26.55 -4.90 -2.02
N ASP A 258 -27.61 -5.63 -2.34
CA ASP A 258 -28.43 -6.32 -1.33
C ASP A 258 -27.82 -7.71 -1.01
N PRO A 259 -27.11 -7.86 0.13
CA PRO A 259 -26.40 -9.10 0.44
C PRO A 259 -27.33 -10.26 0.85
N ILE A 260 -28.61 -10.00 1.07
CA ILE A 260 -29.61 -11.03 1.36
C ILE A 260 -30.15 -11.64 0.07
N LYS A 261 -30.16 -10.88 -1.04
CA LYS A 261 -30.72 -11.32 -2.32
C LYS A 261 -29.68 -11.67 -3.36
N THR A 262 -28.48 -11.09 -3.27
CA THR A 262 -27.46 -11.21 -4.31
C THR A 262 -26.11 -11.61 -3.74
N GLY A 263 -25.24 -12.11 -4.60
CA GLY A 263 -23.90 -12.55 -4.23
C GLY A 263 -23.83 -14.00 -3.76
N TRP A 264 -22.71 -14.32 -3.17
CA TRP A 264 -22.35 -15.66 -2.72
C TRP A 264 -21.96 -15.63 -1.25
N LEU A 265 -22.17 -16.75 -0.56
CA LEU A 265 -21.64 -17.01 0.78
C LEU A 265 -20.53 -18.05 0.69
N ALA A 266 -19.45 -17.80 1.41
CA ALA A 266 -18.39 -18.75 1.64
C ALA A 266 -18.11 -18.86 3.14
N ASP A 267 -17.84 -20.07 3.59
CA ASP A 267 -17.48 -20.36 4.97
C ASP A 267 -16.26 -19.55 5.43
N LYS A 268 -16.20 -19.21 6.70
CA LYS A 268 -15.04 -18.51 7.27
C LYS A 268 -13.76 -19.31 7.08
N TRP A 269 -12.66 -18.60 6.92
CA TRP A 269 -11.36 -19.23 6.85
C TRP A 269 -10.99 -19.90 8.19
N ARG A 270 -10.40 -21.09 8.11
CA ARG A 270 -9.83 -21.83 9.24
C ARG A 270 -8.41 -22.27 8.91
N ILE A 271 -7.53 -22.18 9.90
CA ILE A 271 -6.15 -22.66 9.77
C ILE A 271 -6.20 -24.18 9.49
N ASP A 272 -5.56 -24.57 8.40
CA ASP A 272 -5.35 -25.97 7.99
C ASP A 272 -6.62 -26.86 7.93
N ALA A 273 -7.79 -26.26 7.87
CA ALA A 273 -9.06 -26.96 7.75
C ALA A 273 -9.83 -26.59 6.48
N PRO A 274 -10.54 -27.53 5.86
CA PRO A 274 -11.41 -27.24 4.73
C PRO A 274 -12.62 -26.40 5.18
N PRO A 275 -13.31 -25.72 4.24
CA PRO A 275 -14.61 -25.15 4.50
C PRO A 275 -15.59 -26.22 5.03
N SER A 276 -16.48 -25.86 5.96
CA SER A 276 -17.51 -26.77 6.48
C SER A 276 -18.68 -26.97 5.51
N ALA A 277 -18.83 -26.06 4.54
CA ALA A 277 -19.78 -26.18 3.45
C ALA A 277 -19.20 -25.52 2.18
N PRO A 278 -19.55 -26.01 0.99
CA PRO A 278 -19.15 -25.39 -0.25
C PRO A 278 -19.79 -24.01 -0.41
N ALA A 279 -19.02 -23.06 -0.99
CA ALA A 279 -19.56 -21.75 -1.31
C ALA A 279 -20.71 -21.87 -2.32
N ALA A 280 -21.71 -21.01 -2.17
CA ALA A 280 -22.89 -21.01 -3.04
C ALA A 280 -23.55 -19.62 -3.10
N PRO A 281 -24.40 -19.35 -4.11
CA PRO A 281 -25.28 -18.20 -4.11
C PRO A 281 -26.07 -18.09 -2.80
N VAL A 282 -26.31 -16.88 -2.31
CA VAL A 282 -26.96 -16.60 -1.01
C VAL A 282 -28.19 -17.46 -0.77
N GLY A 283 -29.10 -17.57 -1.74
CA GLY A 283 -30.33 -18.38 -1.62
C GLY A 283 -30.15 -19.90 -1.74
N LYS A 284 -28.90 -20.38 -1.99
CA LYS A 284 -28.58 -21.80 -2.19
C LYS A 284 -27.51 -22.31 -1.23
N TYR A 285 -26.99 -21.46 -0.37
CA TYR A 285 -25.94 -21.84 0.58
C TYR A 285 -26.49 -22.83 1.61
N THR A 286 -25.88 -24.00 1.73
CA THR A 286 -26.32 -25.08 2.61
C THR A 286 -25.59 -25.11 3.96
N GLY A 287 -24.53 -24.29 4.11
CA GLY A 287 -23.83 -24.14 5.36
C GLY A 287 -24.51 -23.19 6.34
N ASN A 288 -23.88 -22.95 7.47
CA ASN A 288 -24.37 -21.97 8.42
C ASN A 288 -24.07 -20.55 7.92
N ALA A 289 -25.09 -19.82 7.48
CA ALA A 289 -24.93 -18.45 6.98
C ALA A 289 -24.37 -17.46 8.02
N ALA A 290 -24.51 -17.77 9.32
CA ALA A 290 -23.91 -17.00 10.41
C ALA A 290 -22.39 -17.19 10.54
N GLU A 291 -21.84 -18.24 9.92
CA GLU A 291 -20.42 -18.59 9.89
C GLU A 291 -19.76 -18.28 8.52
N ALA A 292 -20.47 -17.56 7.63
CA ALA A 292 -20.03 -17.29 6.27
C ALA A 292 -19.91 -15.80 5.98
N PHE A 293 -18.94 -15.42 5.15
CA PHE A 293 -18.80 -14.08 4.61
C PHE A 293 -19.47 -13.97 3.24
N TRP A 294 -19.81 -12.74 2.87
CA TRP A 294 -20.43 -12.42 1.60
C TRP A 294 -19.39 -12.03 0.54
N TYR A 295 -19.65 -12.39 -0.73
CA TYR A 295 -18.82 -12.03 -1.88
C TYR A 295 -19.69 -11.74 -3.11
N PHE A 296 -19.15 -11.01 -4.10
CA PHE A 296 -19.91 -10.57 -5.28
C PHE A 296 -20.47 -11.73 -6.11
N ASP A 297 -19.64 -12.75 -6.37
CA ASP A 297 -19.93 -13.84 -7.29
C ASP A 297 -19.00 -15.04 -7.04
N GLU A 298 -19.24 -16.11 -7.81
CA GLU A 298 -18.47 -17.35 -7.76
C GLU A 298 -16.96 -17.12 -8.02
N GLU A 299 -16.61 -16.22 -8.96
CA GLU A 299 -15.22 -15.93 -9.29
C GLU A 299 -14.51 -15.30 -8.09
N THR A 300 -15.17 -14.38 -7.38
CA THR A 300 -14.61 -13.77 -6.16
C THR A 300 -14.42 -14.79 -5.06
N VAL A 301 -15.40 -15.65 -4.81
CA VAL A 301 -15.28 -16.71 -3.81
C VAL A 301 -14.16 -17.67 -4.14
N ARG A 302 -14.11 -18.16 -5.38
CA ARG A 302 -13.05 -19.09 -5.82
C ARG A 302 -11.65 -18.48 -5.65
N ALA A 303 -11.49 -17.20 -5.97
CA ALA A 303 -10.21 -16.50 -5.79
C ALA A 303 -9.80 -16.46 -4.31
N VAL A 304 -10.72 -16.16 -3.40
CA VAL A 304 -10.46 -16.11 -1.94
C VAL A 304 -10.19 -17.52 -1.39
N GLU A 305 -10.97 -18.52 -1.76
CA GLU A 305 -10.79 -19.90 -1.30
C GLU A 305 -9.47 -20.50 -1.80
N LEU A 306 -9.13 -20.26 -3.08
CA LEU A 306 -7.86 -20.71 -3.65
C LEU A 306 -6.67 -20.02 -2.96
N TYR A 307 -6.80 -18.73 -2.67
CA TYR A 307 -5.79 -17.98 -1.94
C TYR A 307 -5.49 -18.62 -0.58
N GLY A 308 -6.52 -18.90 0.21
CA GLY A 308 -6.41 -19.52 1.53
C GLY A 308 -6.04 -21.01 1.51
N ALA A 309 -6.39 -21.72 0.42
CA ALA A 309 -6.15 -23.16 0.29
C ALA A 309 -4.69 -23.52 -0.03
N SER A 310 -3.95 -22.63 -0.70
CA SER A 310 -2.63 -22.93 -1.27
C SER A 310 -1.56 -23.28 -0.24
N PHE A 311 -1.80 -23.06 1.04
CA PHE A 311 -0.82 -23.31 2.11
C PHE A 311 -1.28 -24.32 3.16
N LYS A 312 -2.45 -24.93 2.95
CA LYS A 312 -3.00 -25.93 3.89
C LYS A 312 -2.10 -27.14 3.99
N GLY A 313 -1.85 -27.58 5.21
CA GLY A 313 -1.04 -28.76 5.51
C GLY A 313 0.48 -28.56 5.42
N LEU A 314 0.97 -27.41 4.99
CA LEU A 314 2.41 -27.11 5.01
C LEU A 314 2.88 -26.74 6.42
N LYS A 315 4.15 -27.07 6.71
CA LYS A 315 4.78 -26.78 7.99
C LYS A 315 5.14 -25.29 8.12
N PRO A 316 5.08 -24.70 9.31
CA PRO A 316 5.61 -23.37 9.54
C PRO A 316 7.13 -23.37 9.45
N GLN A 317 7.68 -22.22 9.06
CA GLN A 317 9.10 -21.89 9.13
C GLN A 317 9.25 -20.47 9.65
N LEU A 318 10.44 -20.10 10.13
CA LEU A 318 10.74 -18.76 10.64
C LEU A 318 11.94 -18.18 9.93
N ILE A 319 11.86 -16.91 9.59
CA ILE A 319 12.95 -16.15 8.96
C ILE A 319 13.22 -14.86 9.75
N GLY A 320 14.45 -14.36 9.65
CA GLY A 320 14.86 -13.12 10.24
C GLY A 320 15.75 -12.31 9.31
N ILE A 321 16.13 -11.13 9.75
CA ILE A 321 17.06 -10.24 9.04
C ILE A 321 18.39 -10.20 9.77
N VAL A 322 19.47 -10.31 9.01
CA VAL A 322 20.85 -10.31 9.50
C VAL A 322 21.50 -8.96 9.27
N GLN A 323 22.07 -8.39 10.31
CA GLN A 323 22.95 -7.22 10.27
C GLN A 323 24.27 -7.57 10.98
N GLU A 324 25.42 -7.16 10.43
CA GLU A 324 26.76 -7.44 10.99
C GLU A 324 27.00 -8.92 11.35
N GLY A 325 26.46 -9.83 10.52
CA GLY A 325 26.61 -11.28 10.72
C GLY A 325 25.73 -11.87 11.84
N GLN A 326 24.86 -11.09 12.47
CA GLN A 326 23.97 -11.52 13.54
C GLN A 326 22.50 -11.32 13.15
N LEU A 327 21.61 -12.21 13.59
CA LEU A 327 20.17 -11.99 13.49
C LEU A 327 19.78 -10.77 14.32
N ALA A 328 19.12 -9.82 13.68
CA ALA A 328 18.60 -8.63 14.35
C ALA A 328 17.53 -9.02 15.40
N PRO A 329 17.46 -8.30 16.53
CA PRO A 329 16.61 -8.68 17.64
C PRO A 329 15.13 -8.60 17.30
N GLN A 330 14.36 -9.55 17.82
CA GLN A 330 12.90 -9.54 17.76
C GLN A 330 12.33 -8.65 18.88
N LYS A 331 11.27 -7.91 18.55
CA LYS A 331 10.47 -7.16 19.53
C LYS A 331 9.10 -7.78 19.73
N ASN A 332 8.58 -7.68 20.94
CA ASN A 332 7.20 -8.03 21.24
C ASN A 332 6.24 -6.92 20.81
N SER A 333 6.16 -6.67 19.49
CA SER A 333 5.29 -5.67 18.89
C SER A 333 4.86 -6.13 17.51
N HIS A 334 3.98 -5.39 16.86
CA HIS A 334 3.61 -5.64 15.46
C HIS A 334 4.83 -5.58 14.52
N LEU A 335 5.88 -4.89 14.89
CA LEU A 335 7.06 -4.64 14.06
C LEU A 335 8.19 -5.67 14.20
N GLN A 336 8.10 -6.59 15.08
CA GLN A 336 8.86 -7.83 15.26
C GLN A 336 10.40 -7.76 15.20
N ILE A 337 11.01 -7.19 14.17
CA ILE A 337 12.48 -7.03 14.05
C ILE A 337 12.86 -5.57 14.17
N ASP A 338 13.86 -5.27 14.99
CA ASP A 338 14.43 -3.94 15.20
C ASP A 338 15.75 -3.80 14.45
N LEU A 339 15.74 -3.02 13.37
CA LEU A 339 16.91 -2.78 12.53
C LEU A 339 17.63 -1.51 12.95
N LYS A 340 18.95 -1.56 12.96
CA LYS A 340 19.81 -0.39 13.09
C LYS A 340 20.14 0.18 11.71
N PHE A 341 20.21 1.51 11.61
CA PHE A 341 20.74 2.15 10.41
C PHE A 341 22.28 2.11 10.45
N LEU A 342 22.86 1.26 9.63
CA LEU A 342 24.30 0.99 9.55
C LEU A 342 24.80 1.33 8.13
N PRO A 343 24.93 2.64 7.79
CA PRO A 343 25.28 3.03 6.43
C PRO A 343 26.75 2.77 6.13
N GLN A 344 27.04 2.56 4.85
CA GLN A 344 28.38 2.52 4.27
C GLN A 344 29.03 3.92 4.28
N GLN A 345 30.20 4.06 3.68
CA GLN A 345 30.96 5.32 3.65
C GLN A 345 30.21 6.51 3.00
N ASP A 346 29.25 6.22 2.12
CA ASP A 346 28.41 7.26 1.50
C ASP A 346 27.36 7.86 2.46
N GLY A 347 27.24 7.30 3.67
CA GLY A 347 26.31 7.76 4.71
C GLY A 347 24.85 7.36 4.51
N ILE A 348 24.47 6.71 3.41
CA ILE A 348 23.07 6.44 3.05
C ILE A 348 22.81 5.02 2.55
N THR A 349 23.80 4.30 2.03
CA THR A 349 23.64 2.93 1.51
C THR A 349 23.94 1.92 2.61
N PHE A 350 23.15 0.85 2.71
CA PHE A 350 23.31 -0.21 3.68
C PHE A 350 22.85 -1.56 3.11
N THR A 351 23.22 -2.67 3.76
CA THR A 351 22.88 -4.02 3.36
C THR A 351 22.05 -4.73 4.43
N LEU A 352 21.07 -5.52 3.97
CA LEU A 352 20.27 -6.42 4.80
C LEU A 352 20.31 -7.80 4.17
N ASN A 353 20.53 -8.84 4.99
CA ASN A 353 20.50 -10.24 4.54
C ASN A 353 19.46 -11.00 5.32
N GLY A 354 18.90 -12.05 4.73
CA GLY A 354 17.95 -12.94 5.40
C GLY A 354 18.62 -14.21 5.91
N ALA A 355 18.12 -14.76 7.02
CA ALA A 355 18.47 -16.09 7.49
C ALA A 355 17.26 -16.80 8.08
N PHE A 356 17.27 -18.13 8.05
CA PHE A 356 16.28 -18.94 8.76
C PHE A 356 16.63 -19.03 10.24
N TYR A 357 15.61 -19.25 11.06
CA TYR A 357 15.79 -19.68 12.44
C TYR A 357 15.78 -21.21 12.49
N ASP A 358 16.76 -21.79 13.19
CA ASP A 358 16.81 -23.23 13.49
C ASP A 358 16.08 -23.57 14.79
N THR A 359 15.80 -22.55 15.60
CA THR A 359 15.09 -22.67 16.88
C THR A 359 14.07 -21.56 17.04
N VAL A 360 12.96 -21.87 17.71
CA VAL A 360 11.95 -20.86 18.07
C VAL A 360 12.51 -19.94 19.13
N GLY A 361 12.80 -18.69 18.76
CA GLY A 361 13.41 -17.70 19.66
C GLY A 361 12.43 -17.18 20.72
N GLY A 362 13.00 -16.78 21.88
CA GLY A 362 12.23 -16.17 22.99
C GLY A 362 12.08 -14.65 22.93
N GLY A 363 12.61 -13.99 21.89
CA GLY A 363 12.58 -12.53 21.77
C GLY A 363 11.19 -11.95 21.50
N SER A 364 10.27 -12.75 20.94
CA SER A 364 8.87 -12.41 20.78
C SER A 364 7.98 -13.64 20.98
N PRO A 365 6.92 -13.57 21.80
CA PRO A 365 5.96 -14.65 21.95
C PRO A 365 5.23 -15.00 20.63
N ARG A 366 5.24 -14.11 19.66
CA ARG A 366 4.64 -14.34 18.34
C ARG A 366 5.32 -15.43 17.54
N LEU A 367 6.63 -15.64 17.71
CA LEU A 367 7.35 -16.72 17.02
C LEU A 367 6.81 -18.10 17.44
N ALA A 368 6.60 -18.31 18.74
CA ALA A 368 5.97 -19.54 19.26
C ALA A 368 4.53 -19.68 18.78
N MET A 369 3.76 -18.60 18.80
CA MET A 369 2.37 -18.59 18.33
C MET A 369 2.29 -18.96 16.85
N TRP A 370 3.14 -18.39 15.98
CA TRP A 370 3.10 -18.65 14.54
C TRP A 370 3.59 -20.04 14.16
N SER A 371 4.65 -20.52 14.85
CA SER A 371 5.17 -21.85 14.60
C SER A 371 4.30 -22.96 15.21
N GLY A 372 3.45 -22.63 16.19
CA GLY A 372 2.74 -23.61 16.99
C GLY A 372 3.67 -24.46 17.88
N LEU A 373 4.92 -24.03 18.07
CA LEU A 373 5.96 -24.73 18.81
C LEU A 373 6.41 -23.91 20.02
N PRO A 374 6.73 -24.56 21.16
CA PRO A 374 7.30 -23.87 22.32
C PRO A 374 8.62 -23.16 22.00
N VAL A 375 8.93 -22.10 22.74
CA VAL A 375 10.24 -21.43 22.69
C VAL A 375 11.34 -22.45 22.98
N GLY A 376 12.44 -22.40 22.23
CA GLY A 376 13.58 -23.34 22.31
C GLY A 376 13.41 -24.60 21.46
N SER A 377 12.23 -24.87 20.90
CA SER A 377 12.04 -26.00 20.00
C SER A 377 12.84 -25.85 18.71
N GLN A 378 13.36 -26.97 18.20
CA GLN A 378 13.94 -27.02 16.87
C GLN A 378 12.81 -26.78 15.82
N ILE A 379 13.09 -25.97 14.80
CA ILE A 379 12.19 -25.72 13.68
C ILE A 379 12.96 -25.91 12.38
N GLY A 380 12.36 -26.63 11.45
CA GLY A 380 12.92 -26.78 10.12
C GLY A 380 12.49 -25.65 9.18
N HIS A 381 13.09 -25.64 8.01
CA HIS A 381 12.79 -24.66 6.96
C HIS A 381 12.94 -25.25 5.56
N ALA A 382 12.47 -24.55 4.56
CA ALA A 382 12.60 -24.92 3.15
C ALA A 382 14.07 -25.05 2.75
N THR A 383 14.38 -26.08 1.95
CA THR A 383 15.75 -26.43 1.53
C THR A 383 15.98 -26.21 0.03
N GLY A 384 14.98 -25.76 -0.70
CA GLY A 384 14.99 -25.66 -2.16
C GLY A 384 15.90 -24.59 -2.78
N GLY A 385 16.89 -24.04 -2.03
CA GLY A 385 17.92 -23.13 -2.56
C GLY A 385 17.42 -21.73 -2.96
N ARG A 386 16.16 -21.38 -2.69
CA ARG A 386 15.65 -20.03 -2.93
C ARG A 386 16.14 -19.10 -1.81
N PRO A 387 16.70 -17.94 -2.13
CA PRO A 387 17.13 -16.98 -1.12
C PRO A 387 15.94 -16.30 -0.43
N ILE A 388 16.12 -15.93 0.84
CA ILE A 388 15.24 -14.99 1.50
C ILE A 388 15.43 -13.62 0.84
N LYS A 389 14.37 -13.06 0.30
CA LYS A 389 14.36 -11.72 -0.29
C LYS A 389 13.95 -10.70 0.75
N ILE A 390 14.58 -9.54 0.72
CA ILE A 390 14.17 -8.41 1.53
C ILE A 390 13.67 -7.31 0.60
N ASP A 391 12.50 -6.78 0.90
CA ASP A 391 11.89 -5.69 0.15
C ASP A 391 11.65 -4.50 1.06
N TRP A 392 11.62 -3.31 0.46
CA TRP A 392 11.17 -2.09 1.10
C TRP A 392 9.63 -2.03 1.04
N GLU A 393 9.01 -1.66 2.15
CA GLU A 393 7.56 -1.53 2.25
C GLU A 393 7.11 -0.08 2.38
N ALA A 394 7.74 0.67 3.29
CA ALA A 394 7.39 2.07 3.54
C ALA A 394 8.58 2.86 4.10
N GLY A 395 8.47 4.20 4.09
CA GLY A 395 9.48 5.11 4.62
C GLY A 395 10.50 5.57 3.58
N PRO A 396 11.49 6.40 3.97
CA PRO A 396 12.41 7.08 3.05
C PRO A 396 13.56 6.18 2.60
N PHE A 397 13.26 5.07 1.96
CA PHE A 397 14.26 4.15 1.44
C PHE A 397 13.94 3.71 0.03
N THR A 398 14.93 3.18 -0.66
CA THR A 398 14.77 2.51 -1.96
C THR A 398 15.65 1.29 -2.01
N LYS A 399 15.20 0.25 -2.71
CA LYS A 399 15.97 -0.95 -2.99
C LYS A 399 16.87 -0.72 -4.19
N ILE A 400 18.15 -0.98 -4.06
CA ILE A 400 19.15 -0.83 -5.13
C ILE A 400 19.39 -2.16 -5.85
N ASN A 401 19.50 -3.25 -5.08
CA ASN A 401 19.60 -4.62 -5.57
C ASN A 401 19.01 -5.59 -4.54
N ASP A 402 19.28 -6.89 -4.66
CA ASP A 402 18.62 -7.92 -3.84
C ASP A 402 18.76 -7.72 -2.33
N ASN A 403 19.90 -7.20 -1.87
CA ASN A 403 20.20 -7.00 -0.45
C ASN A 403 20.71 -5.61 -0.08
N THR A 404 20.78 -4.70 -1.04
CA THR A 404 21.31 -3.34 -0.84
C THR A 404 20.18 -2.33 -0.92
N PHE A 405 20.14 -1.46 0.06
CA PHE A 405 19.15 -0.40 0.20
C PHE A 405 19.86 0.94 0.37
N ARG A 406 19.14 2.01 0.09
CA ARG A 406 19.62 3.37 0.26
C ARG A 406 18.52 4.23 0.87
N LEU A 407 18.90 5.10 1.81
CA LEU A 407 18.04 6.20 2.24
C LEU A 407 17.74 7.06 1.01
N GLN A 408 16.46 7.32 0.76
CA GLN A 408 15.96 8.07 -0.39
C GLN A 408 14.76 8.91 0.06
N LEU A 409 14.95 10.22 0.16
CA LEU A 409 13.84 11.12 0.42
C LEU A 409 12.87 11.09 -0.76
N GLN A 410 11.58 11.21 -0.45
CA GLN A 410 10.48 11.00 -1.41
C GLN A 410 9.28 11.87 -1.06
N PRO A 411 8.29 12.03 -1.98
CA PRO A 411 7.07 12.76 -1.70
C PRO A 411 6.34 12.25 -0.46
N GLY A 412 5.64 13.13 0.23
CA GLY A 412 4.75 12.77 1.34
C GLY A 412 5.43 12.53 2.69
N LEU A 413 6.75 12.68 2.80
CA LEU A 413 7.41 12.68 4.10
C LEU A 413 6.98 13.91 4.92
N GLU A 414 6.88 13.73 6.23
CA GLU A 414 6.60 14.85 7.14
C GLU A 414 7.67 15.94 7.02
N ALA A 415 7.25 17.18 7.13
CA ALA A 415 8.19 18.30 7.25
C ALA A 415 8.75 18.37 8.67
N ASN A 416 10.08 18.40 8.78
CA ASN A 416 10.79 18.53 10.05
C ASN A 416 10.48 17.45 11.11
N PRO A 417 10.41 16.17 10.79
CA PRO A 417 10.33 15.14 11.79
C PRO A 417 11.67 15.05 12.55
N ARG A 418 11.66 14.47 13.75
CA ARG A 418 12.92 14.13 14.44
C ARG A 418 13.59 12.91 13.82
N THR A 419 12.76 11.96 13.42
CA THR A 419 13.20 10.68 12.84
C THR A 419 12.29 10.30 11.69
N TYR A 420 12.85 9.56 10.75
CA TYR A 420 12.07 8.79 9.77
C TYR A 420 11.99 7.33 10.20
N VAL A 421 10.90 6.70 9.82
CA VAL A 421 10.67 5.27 10.04
C VAL A 421 10.58 4.59 8.69
N GLY A 422 11.33 3.52 8.52
CA GLY A 422 11.24 2.64 7.36
C GLY A 422 10.81 1.23 7.75
N THR A 423 9.98 0.61 6.94
CA THR A 423 9.53 -0.77 7.09
C THR A 423 10.11 -1.62 5.98
N PHE A 424 10.64 -2.76 6.34
CA PHE A 424 11.21 -3.78 5.45
C PHE A 424 10.52 -5.11 5.69
N ILE A 425 10.40 -5.91 4.64
CA ILE A 425 9.80 -7.23 4.71
C ILE A 425 10.80 -8.26 4.18
N ALA A 426 11.18 -9.21 5.02
CA ALA A 426 11.86 -10.41 4.56
C ALA A 426 10.82 -11.42 4.10
N ARG A 427 11.03 -12.05 2.93
CA ARG A 427 10.10 -12.98 2.30
C ARG A 427 10.80 -14.26 1.86
N HIS A 428 10.17 -15.40 2.13
CA HIS A 428 10.56 -16.68 1.55
C HIS A 428 9.32 -17.41 1.01
N PRO A 429 9.32 -17.89 -0.25
CA PRO A 429 8.13 -18.46 -0.87
C PRO A 429 7.74 -19.85 -0.33
N GLY A 430 8.52 -20.43 0.58
CA GLY A 430 8.34 -21.81 1.02
C GLY A 430 8.72 -22.82 -0.07
N ASP A 431 8.31 -24.07 0.13
CA ASP A 431 8.44 -25.17 -0.82
C ASP A 431 7.23 -26.12 -0.69
N GLU A 432 7.35 -27.36 -1.10
CA GLU A 432 6.29 -28.37 -1.01
C GLU A 432 6.02 -28.83 0.43
N VAL A 433 6.92 -28.53 1.37
CA VAL A 433 6.84 -28.95 2.77
C VAL A 433 6.55 -27.77 3.71
N TYR A 434 7.10 -26.59 3.40
CA TYR A 434 7.05 -25.42 4.26
C TYR A 434 6.22 -24.30 3.66
N LYS A 435 5.38 -23.65 4.49
CA LYS A 435 4.60 -22.46 4.11
C LYS A 435 5.51 -21.33 3.65
N PRO A 436 5.04 -20.46 2.70
CA PRO A 436 5.65 -19.15 2.55
C PRO A 436 5.62 -18.40 3.88
N ILE A 437 6.55 -17.46 4.04
CA ILE A 437 6.61 -16.63 5.24
C ILE A 437 7.04 -15.22 4.88
N GLU A 438 6.46 -14.26 5.56
CA GLU A 438 6.86 -12.86 5.56
C GLU A 438 7.16 -12.40 6.98
N GLN A 439 8.29 -11.70 7.14
CA GLN A 439 8.75 -11.19 8.41
C GLN A 439 9.04 -9.70 8.28
N GLN A 440 8.28 -8.90 8.98
CA GLN A 440 8.43 -7.45 8.96
C GLN A 440 9.52 -6.96 9.91
N ALA A 441 10.12 -5.82 9.55
CA ALA A 441 11.15 -5.15 10.32
C ALA A 441 11.01 -3.64 10.23
N GLN A 442 11.43 -2.94 11.26
CA GLN A 442 11.44 -1.49 11.33
C GLN A 442 12.86 -0.96 11.48
N MET A 443 13.18 0.12 10.78
CA MET A 443 14.40 0.89 10.94
C MET A 443 14.04 2.35 11.25
N ILE A 444 14.61 2.88 12.32
CA ILE A 444 14.46 4.28 12.69
C ILE A 444 15.77 5.00 12.37
N VAL A 445 15.68 6.11 11.62
CA VAL A 445 16.85 6.92 11.27
C VAL A 445 16.61 8.38 11.66
N PRO A 446 17.62 9.13 12.09
CA PRO A 446 17.51 10.58 12.24
C PRO A 446 17.00 11.21 10.94
N ALA A 447 16.11 12.17 11.02
CA ALA A 447 15.65 12.85 9.81
C ALA A 447 16.73 13.79 9.26
N MET A 448 17.59 14.31 10.13
CA MET A 448 18.72 15.16 9.79
C MET A 448 19.92 14.83 10.69
N LEU A 449 21.12 14.88 10.15
CA LEU A 449 22.36 14.86 10.89
C LEU A 449 22.77 16.30 11.22
N THR A 450 23.03 16.56 12.49
CA THR A 450 23.36 17.92 12.99
C THR A 450 24.81 18.05 13.48
N GLU A 451 25.58 16.96 13.43
CA GLU A 451 26.97 16.93 13.83
C GLU A 451 27.91 16.90 12.64
N GLY A 452 29.08 17.52 12.76
CA GLY A 452 30.13 17.58 11.73
C GLY A 452 30.16 18.89 10.96
N LYS A 453 30.83 18.87 9.80
CA LYS A 453 30.93 20.04 8.92
C LYS A 453 29.59 20.37 8.31
N GLU A 454 29.20 21.64 8.33
CA GLU A 454 28.02 22.16 7.64
C GLU A 454 28.21 22.12 6.12
N GLN A 455 27.13 21.93 5.38
CA GLN A 455 27.12 21.94 3.91
C GLN A 455 25.85 22.59 3.36
N HIS A 456 25.98 23.13 2.14
CA HIS A 456 24.90 23.80 1.42
C HIS A 456 24.75 23.23 0.00
N ILE A 457 23.53 23.19 -0.48
CA ILE A 457 23.22 22.79 -1.86
C ILE A 457 22.95 24.03 -2.70
N SER A 458 23.69 24.17 -3.80
CA SER A 458 23.38 25.10 -4.88
C SER A 458 22.60 24.32 -5.96
N PHE A 459 21.36 24.71 -6.22
CA PHE A 459 20.53 24.14 -7.27
C PHE A 459 20.00 25.27 -8.15
N PRO A 460 20.53 25.42 -9.41
CA PRO A 460 20.10 26.48 -10.31
C PRO A 460 18.61 26.44 -10.65
N GLU A 461 18.06 27.58 -11.06
CA GLU A 461 16.70 27.68 -11.58
C GLU A 461 16.55 26.80 -12.84
N MET A 462 15.37 26.23 -13.00
CA MET A 462 15.04 25.33 -14.10
C MET A 462 14.13 26.04 -15.10
N ALA A 463 14.51 26.05 -16.38
CA ALA A 463 13.68 26.61 -17.43
C ALA A 463 12.45 25.75 -17.70
N ASP A 464 11.34 26.41 -18.07
CA ASP A 464 10.14 25.74 -18.55
C ASP A 464 10.45 24.86 -19.77
N GLN A 465 9.74 23.77 -19.91
CA GLN A 465 9.98 22.75 -20.95
C GLN A 465 8.79 22.69 -21.92
N PRO A 466 9.01 22.61 -23.23
CA PRO A 466 7.93 22.34 -24.16
C PRO A 466 7.44 20.89 -24.03
N ILE A 467 6.16 20.66 -24.33
CA ILE A 467 5.61 19.31 -24.44
C ILE A 467 6.41 18.52 -25.48
N GLY A 468 6.76 17.28 -25.14
CA GLY A 468 7.59 16.43 -26.01
C GLY A 468 9.07 16.40 -25.63
N THR A 469 9.54 17.28 -24.72
CA THR A 469 10.84 17.09 -24.10
C THR A 469 10.88 15.72 -23.40
N LYS A 470 11.92 14.91 -23.71
CA LYS A 470 12.01 13.56 -23.16
C LYS A 470 12.66 13.52 -21.78
N SER A 471 13.73 14.31 -21.61
CA SER A 471 14.48 14.34 -20.35
C SER A 471 15.36 15.58 -20.23
N ILE A 472 15.73 15.93 -19.01
CA ILE A 472 16.69 16.98 -18.65
C ILE A 472 17.67 16.44 -17.62
N LEU A 473 18.86 17.03 -17.56
CA LEU A 473 19.86 16.73 -16.53
C LEU A 473 19.72 17.72 -15.37
N LEU A 474 19.81 17.20 -14.16
CA LEU A 474 19.82 17.96 -12.91
C LEU A 474 21.29 18.19 -12.50
N ASN A 475 21.62 19.42 -12.09
CA ASN A 475 22.97 19.85 -11.86
C ASN A 475 23.18 20.57 -10.52
N ALA A 476 22.43 20.18 -9.49
CA ALA A 476 22.71 20.67 -8.14
C ALA A 476 24.06 20.16 -7.64
N VAL A 477 24.75 20.99 -6.87
CA VAL A 477 26.05 20.68 -6.27
C VAL A 477 26.06 21.01 -4.78
N SER A 478 26.78 20.21 -4.00
CA SER A 478 27.11 20.52 -2.60
C SER A 478 28.47 21.17 -2.51
N ASP A 479 28.62 22.21 -1.69
CA ASP A 479 29.91 22.86 -1.37
C ASP A 479 30.85 21.92 -0.61
N ALA A 480 30.37 20.82 -0.07
CA ALA A 480 31.19 19.76 0.52
C ALA A 480 31.77 18.78 -0.52
N GLY A 481 31.42 18.91 -1.82
CA GLY A 481 31.93 18.05 -2.90
C GLY A 481 31.34 16.64 -2.90
N VAL A 482 30.24 16.40 -2.16
CA VAL A 482 29.56 15.11 -2.11
C VAL A 482 28.39 15.06 -3.10
N PRO A 483 27.95 13.84 -3.54
CA PRO A 483 26.83 13.70 -4.47
C PRO A 483 25.54 14.29 -3.92
N VAL A 484 24.78 14.99 -4.77
CA VAL A 484 23.43 15.48 -4.46
C VAL A 484 22.41 14.52 -5.06
N TYR A 485 21.38 14.22 -4.29
CA TYR A 485 20.28 13.33 -4.68
C TYR A 485 19.00 14.11 -4.94
N TYR A 486 18.06 13.49 -5.67
CA TYR A 486 16.86 14.17 -6.09
C TYR A 486 15.64 13.30 -5.93
N TYR A 487 14.47 13.95 -5.78
CA TYR A 487 13.17 13.32 -6.02
C TYR A 487 12.21 14.32 -6.67
N VAL A 488 11.21 13.80 -7.38
CA VAL A 488 10.09 14.60 -7.90
C VAL A 488 9.06 14.69 -6.80
N LEU A 489 8.76 15.90 -6.31
CA LEU A 489 7.69 16.10 -5.33
C LEU A 489 6.32 15.93 -6.00
N ASP A 490 6.13 16.58 -7.15
CA ASP A 490 4.97 16.44 -8.02
C ASP A 490 5.33 16.78 -9.47
N GLY A 491 4.56 16.23 -10.39
CA GLY A 491 4.73 16.39 -11.82
C GLY A 491 4.86 15.06 -12.56
N PRO A 492 4.56 15.03 -13.87
CA PRO A 492 4.64 13.83 -14.70
C PRO A 492 6.10 13.53 -15.07
N ALA A 493 6.91 13.19 -14.09
CA ALA A 493 8.33 12.94 -14.26
C ALA A 493 8.86 11.91 -13.24
N VAL A 494 9.92 11.22 -13.62
CA VAL A 494 10.69 10.31 -12.77
C VAL A 494 12.17 10.63 -12.87
N ILE A 495 12.92 10.37 -11.80
CA ILE A 495 14.36 10.63 -11.76
C ILE A 495 15.11 9.30 -11.60
N LYS A 496 16.13 9.12 -12.44
CA LYS A 496 17.14 8.10 -12.27
C LYS A 496 18.51 8.78 -12.22
N GLU A 497 19.19 8.64 -11.09
CA GLU A 497 20.44 9.37 -10.80
C GLU A 497 20.21 10.90 -10.86
N ASN A 498 20.82 11.60 -11.81
CA ASN A 498 20.61 13.02 -12.07
C ASN A 498 19.80 13.30 -13.36
N LYS A 499 19.20 12.28 -13.97
CA LYS A 499 18.38 12.43 -15.18
C LYS A 499 16.91 12.41 -14.81
N LEU A 500 16.21 13.53 -15.01
CA LEU A 500 14.77 13.62 -14.94
C LEU A 500 14.18 13.26 -16.31
N SER A 501 13.29 12.28 -16.35
CA SER A 501 12.58 11.84 -17.56
C SER A 501 11.10 12.12 -17.41
N PHE A 502 10.49 12.71 -18.44
CA PHE A 502 9.06 13.00 -18.44
C PHE A 502 8.26 11.75 -18.74
N THR A 503 7.16 11.58 -18.02
CA THR A 503 6.21 10.49 -18.20
C THR A 503 5.05 10.90 -19.09
N ARG A 504 4.24 9.93 -19.47
CA ARG A 504 3.10 10.19 -20.35
C ARG A 504 1.97 10.90 -19.62
N MET A 505 1.54 12.03 -20.16
CA MET A 505 0.42 12.80 -19.63
C MET A 505 -0.93 12.20 -20.03
N PRO A 506 -1.91 12.17 -19.11
CA PRO A 506 -3.28 11.81 -19.46
C PRO A 506 -3.91 12.79 -20.45
N PRO A 507 -4.86 12.33 -21.32
CA PRO A 507 -5.34 13.12 -22.47
C PRO A 507 -5.99 14.47 -22.18
N LYS A 508 -6.61 14.62 -20.99
CA LYS A 508 -7.28 15.87 -20.59
C LYS A 508 -6.42 16.77 -19.71
N ALA A 509 -5.14 16.42 -19.50
CA ALA A 509 -4.26 17.21 -18.64
C ALA A 509 -4.30 18.70 -19.00
N LYS A 510 -4.56 19.54 -17.99
CA LYS A 510 -4.61 21.00 -18.14
C LYS A 510 -3.20 21.56 -18.12
N PHE A 511 -2.84 22.29 -19.15
CA PHE A 511 -1.54 22.97 -19.25
C PHE A 511 -1.62 24.43 -18.78
N PRO A 512 -0.50 25.02 -18.31
CA PRO A 512 0.80 24.37 -18.10
C PRO A 512 0.78 23.41 -16.91
N VAL A 513 1.60 22.34 -16.96
CA VAL A 513 1.73 21.38 -15.86
C VAL A 513 3.00 21.66 -15.09
N LYS A 514 2.86 21.85 -13.78
CA LYS A 514 3.98 22.08 -12.87
C LYS A 514 4.75 20.79 -12.63
N VAL A 515 6.06 20.91 -12.59
CA VAL A 515 6.98 19.88 -12.11
C VAL A 515 7.81 20.47 -10.98
N THR A 516 7.85 19.80 -9.84
CA THR A 516 8.61 20.24 -8.66
C THR A 516 9.66 19.19 -8.32
N VAL A 517 10.92 19.62 -8.28
CA VAL A 517 12.08 18.77 -7.97
C VAL A 517 12.72 19.25 -6.68
N VAL A 518 13.07 18.31 -5.82
CA VAL A 518 13.80 18.56 -4.58
C VAL A 518 15.18 17.95 -4.68
N ALA A 519 16.22 18.77 -4.49
CA ALA A 519 17.61 18.35 -4.34
C ALA A 519 17.94 18.23 -2.84
N TRP A 520 18.59 17.15 -2.43
CA TRP A 520 18.88 16.86 -1.03
C TRP A 520 20.22 16.14 -0.85
N GLN A 521 20.79 16.25 0.36
CA GLN A 521 21.98 15.53 0.79
C GLN A 521 21.91 15.26 2.29
N TYR A 522 21.97 13.98 2.66
CA TYR A 522 21.76 13.54 4.03
C TYR A 522 22.95 13.81 4.96
N GLY A 523 24.17 13.86 4.42
CA GLY A 523 25.39 13.95 5.21
C GLY A 523 25.98 12.58 5.56
N SER A 524 26.90 12.57 6.52
CA SER A 524 27.54 11.36 7.05
C SER A 524 27.69 11.44 8.56
N GLY A 525 27.19 10.41 9.26
CA GLY A 525 27.40 10.24 10.70
C GLY A 525 28.77 9.65 11.06
N SER A 526 29.49 9.08 10.08
CA SER A 526 30.85 8.55 10.22
C SER A 526 31.91 9.61 9.90
N ALA A 527 33.12 9.47 10.45
CA ALA A 527 34.23 10.39 10.20
C ALA A 527 34.73 10.33 8.74
N PRO A 528 34.94 11.49 8.09
CA PRO A 528 34.66 12.83 8.56
C PRO A 528 33.16 13.14 8.58
N LYS A 529 32.64 13.53 9.75
CA LYS A 529 31.20 13.82 9.92
C LYS A 529 30.77 15.01 9.07
N LEU A 530 29.60 14.90 8.44
CA LEU A 530 28.99 15.91 7.59
C LEU A 530 27.51 16.07 7.97
N GLN A 531 27.06 17.28 8.24
CA GLN A 531 25.66 17.58 8.53
C GLN A 531 24.77 17.33 7.31
N SER A 532 23.48 17.10 7.52
CA SER A 532 22.50 17.12 6.43
C SER A 532 22.36 18.53 5.86
N ALA A 533 22.34 18.64 4.54
CA ALA A 533 22.01 19.91 3.89
C ALA A 533 20.52 20.20 3.94
N THR A 534 20.14 21.46 4.09
CA THR A 534 18.76 21.89 3.87
C THR A 534 18.35 21.59 2.42
N PRO A 535 17.28 20.83 2.18
CA PRO A 535 16.85 20.53 0.81
C PRO A 535 16.48 21.79 0.02
N VAL A 536 16.83 21.81 -1.27
CA VAL A 536 16.51 22.93 -2.18
C VAL A 536 15.49 22.49 -3.20
N THR A 537 14.38 23.24 -3.28
CA THR A 537 13.27 22.95 -4.19
C THR A 537 13.32 23.88 -5.39
N ARG A 538 13.09 23.31 -6.60
CA ARG A 538 12.90 24.06 -7.85
C ARG A 538 11.65 23.58 -8.55
N SER A 539 10.98 24.51 -9.22
CA SER A 539 9.79 24.20 -10.02
C SER A 539 9.92 24.83 -11.39
N PHE A 540 9.36 24.15 -12.38
CA PHE A 540 9.20 24.64 -13.75
C PHE A 540 7.90 24.12 -14.34
N TYR A 541 7.53 24.57 -15.52
CA TYR A 541 6.29 24.18 -16.16
C TYR A 541 6.54 23.46 -17.49
N ILE A 542 5.73 22.42 -17.73
CA ILE A 542 5.58 21.85 -19.08
C ILE A 542 4.52 22.67 -19.80
N LYS A 543 4.89 23.26 -20.95
CA LYS A 543 4.04 24.10 -21.79
C LYS A 543 3.71 23.41 -23.11
N LYS A 544 2.51 23.68 -23.66
CA LYS A 544 2.14 23.27 -25.02
C LYS A 544 2.92 24.08 -26.06
#